data_0948ace8250828489d15608c664a9712
#
_entry.id   0948ace8250828489d15608c664a9712
#
_cell.length_a   1.000
_cell.length_b   1.000
_cell.length_c   1.000
_cell.angle_alpha   90.00
_cell.angle_beta   90.00
_cell.angle_gamma   90.00
#
_symmetry.space_group_name_H-M   'P 1'
#
loop_
_entity.id
_entity.type
_entity.pdbx_description
1 polymer ?
#
loop_
_entity_poly.entity_id
_entity_poly.type
_entity_poly.pdbx_seq_one_letter_code
_entity_poly.pdbx_strand_id
1 'polypeptide(L)'
;MKRFIALVVAVATLVGCCNCNEQKVENRGFDKFNSVVYELNIRQATEEGTFAAAEKYLPVLKDMGVDIVWLMPVSPIGVDGRKGTLGSYYSIIDYKEINPEFGTMEDFDKFLATAHDLGLKVIIDWVANHTSRDADWWKEGKTDWYVMDEQTGLPIVEYDWTDIAKLNY
;
A
#
# COMPACT_ATOMS: atom_id res chain seq x y z
N MET A 1 -37.51 75.02 -21.42
CA MET A 1 -36.24 74.39 -21.02
C MET A 1 -36.54 73.42 -19.88
N LYS A 2 -36.65 72.15 -20.17
CA LYS A 2 -36.90 71.11 -19.16
C LYS A 2 -35.57 70.40 -18.88
N ARG A 3 -35.07 70.48 -17.63
CA ARG A 3 -33.86 69.77 -17.16
C ARG A 3 -34.29 68.39 -16.72
N PHE A 4 -33.77 67.37 -17.39
CA PHE A 4 -33.83 65.99 -16.95
C PHE A 4 -32.72 65.76 -15.97
N ILE A 5 -33.06 65.36 -14.74
CA ILE A 5 -32.13 64.89 -13.74
C ILE A 5 -32.06 63.39 -13.90
N ALA A 6 -30.88 62.89 -14.35
CA ALA A 6 -30.62 61.46 -14.41
C ALA A 6 -30.18 60.97 -13.01
N LEU A 7 -30.98 60.09 -12.43
CA LEU A 7 -30.68 59.41 -11.18
C LEU A 7 -29.82 58.21 -11.48
N VAL A 8 -28.55 58.27 -11.13
CA VAL A 8 -27.64 57.11 -11.20
C VAL A 8 -27.79 56.29 -9.93
N VAL A 9 -28.43 55.12 -10.04
CA VAL A 9 -28.49 54.15 -8.94
C VAL A 9 -27.22 53.29 -9.02
N ALA A 10 -26.29 53.47 -8.10
CA ALA A 10 -25.14 52.61 -7.93
C ALA A 10 -25.59 51.35 -7.19
N VAL A 11 -25.64 50.23 -7.89
CA VAL A 11 -25.80 48.91 -7.29
C VAL A 11 -24.44 48.44 -6.80
N ALA A 12 -24.18 48.52 -5.52
CA ALA A 12 -23.02 47.91 -4.89
C ALA A 12 -23.24 46.39 -4.76
N THR A 13 -22.67 45.62 -5.66
CA THR A 13 -22.58 44.17 -5.51
C THR A 13 -21.54 43.85 -4.45
N LEU A 14 -21.99 43.45 -3.27
CA LEU A 14 -21.15 42.82 -2.25
C LEU A 14 -20.70 41.44 -2.76
N VAL A 15 -19.54 41.38 -3.40
CA VAL A 15 -18.84 40.14 -3.63
C VAL A 15 -18.24 39.71 -2.28
N GLY A 16 -18.96 38.87 -1.56
CA GLY A 16 -18.41 38.18 -0.40
C GLY A 16 -17.27 37.30 -0.84
N CYS A 17 -16.02 37.76 -0.66
CA CYS A 17 -14.85 36.88 -0.70
C CYS A 17 -14.97 35.88 0.45
N CYS A 18 -15.45 34.67 0.15
CA CYS A 18 -15.09 33.52 0.97
C CYS A 18 -13.56 33.38 0.90
N ASN A 19 -12.87 33.95 1.88
CA ASN A 19 -11.51 33.56 2.18
C ASN A 19 -11.57 32.10 2.66
N CYS A 20 -11.52 31.15 1.72
CA CYS A 20 -11.03 29.84 2.04
C CYS A 20 -9.57 30.05 2.47
N ASN A 21 -9.35 30.12 3.78
CA ASN A 21 -8.02 29.89 4.32
C ASN A 21 -7.61 28.49 3.84
N GLU A 22 -6.84 28.42 2.79
CA GLU A 22 -6.00 27.26 2.53
C GLU A 22 -5.11 27.16 3.77
N GLN A 23 -5.53 26.31 4.71
CA GLN A 23 -4.62 25.85 5.76
C GLN A 23 -3.48 25.17 5.01
N LYS A 24 -2.35 25.90 4.84
CA LYS A 24 -1.09 25.27 4.50
C LYS A 24 -0.91 24.17 5.52
N VAL A 25 -1.04 22.92 5.06
CA VAL A 25 -0.63 21.77 5.85
C VAL A 25 0.85 22.02 6.15
N GLU A 26 1.12 22.47 7.38
CA GLU A 26 2.51 22.58 7.84
C GLU A 26 3.11 21.19 7.63
N ASN A 27 4.19 21.15 6.89
CA ASN A 27 4.99 19.94 6.71
C ASN A 27 5.57 19.59 8.08
N ARG A 28 4.79 18.92 8.90
CA ARG A 28 5.24 18.39 10.18
C ARG A 28 6.32 17.39 9.85
N GLY A 29 7.57 17.73 10.19
CA GLY A 29 8.68 16.80 10.03
C GLY A 29 8.29 15.45 10.65
N PHE A 30 8.78 14.35 10.06
CA PHE A 30 8.50 12.99 10.56
C PHE A 30 8.86 12.89 12.05
N ASP A 31 7.85 12.69 12.89
CA ASP A 31 8.03 12.42 14.32
C ASP A 31 7.62 10.97 14.59
N LYS A 32 8.62 10.12 14.82
CA LYS A 32 8.42 8.69 15.07
C LYS A 32 7.55 8.37 16.30
N PHE A 33 7.33 9.32 17.20
CA PHE A 33 6.51 9.12 18.41
C PHE A 33 5.05 9.56 18.23
N ASN A 34 4.77 10.41 17.21
CA ASN A 34 3.44 10.96 16.97
C ASN A 34 2.93 10.65 15.56
N SER A 35 3.55 9.68 14.87
CA SER A 35 3.15 9.30 13.52
C SER A 35 1.93 8.39 13.52
N VAL A 36 1.02 8.64 12.59
CA VAL A 36 -0.14 7.81 12.30
C VAL A 36 0.23 6.79 11.24
N VAL A 37 0.09 5.51 11.57
CA VAL A 37 0.33 4.38 10.64
C VAL A 37 -1.02 3.86 10.16
N TYR A 38 -1.16 3.69 8.85
CA TYR A 38 -2.33 3.09 8.21
C TYR A 38 -1.92 1.82 7.48
N GLU A 39 -2.41 0.67 7.94
CA GLU A 39 -2.19 -0.61 7.27
C GLU A 39 -3.09 -0.69 6.04
N LEU A 40 -2.50 -0.97 4.87
CA LEU A 40 -3.17 -0.99 3.58
C LEU A 40 -3.02 -2.36 2.91
N ASN A 41 -4.15 -3.01 2.68
CA ASN A 41 -4.23 -4.22 1.86
C ASN A 41 -4.61 -3.83 0.43
N ILE A 42 -3.70 -3.96 -0.53
CA ILE A 42 -3.92 -3.55 -1.92
C ILE A 42 -5.12 -4.26 -2.54
N ARG A 43 -5.28 -5.57 -2.32
CA ARG A 43 -6.42 -6.35 -2.84
C ARG A 43 -7.77 -5.83 -2.37
N GLN A 44 -7.84 -5.22 -1.18
CA GLN A 44 -9.09 -4.82 -0.53
C GLN A 44 -9.29 -3.30 -0.45
N ALA A 45 -8.28 -2.53 -0.84
CA ALA A 45 -8.31 -1.07 -0.74
C ALA A 45 -9.31 -0.41 -1.69
N THR A 46 -9.51 -1.01 -2.84
CA THR A 46 -10.40 -0.54 -3.91
C THR A 46 -11.13 -1.71 -4.54
N GLU A 47 -12.15 -1.45 -5.36
CA GLU A 47 -12.88 -2.47 -6.10
C GLU A 47 -11.96 -3.23 -7.07
N GLU A 48 -11.02 -2.52 -7.71
CA GLU A 48 -10.06 -3.09 -8.65
C GLU A 48 -8.96 -3.90 -7.96
N GLY A 49 -8.63 -3.58 -6.69
CA GLY A 49 -7.61 -4.27 -5.91
C GLY A 49 -6.19 -4.11 -6.46
N THR A 50 -5.86 -2.99 -7.09
CA THR A 50 -4.58 -2.75 -7.76
C THR A 50 -3.84 -1.53 -7.22
N PHE A 51 -2.51 -1.45 -7.44
CA PHE A 51 -1.71 -0.27 -7.11
C PHE A 51 -2.20 0.98 -7.82
N ALA A 52 -2.55 0.87 -9.10
CA ALA A 52 -3.04 2.00 -9.90
C ALA A 52 -4.35 2.59 -9.35
N ALA A 53 -5.20 1.77 -8.75
CA ALA A 53 -6.42 2.23 -8.09
C ALA A 53 -6.13 2.76 -6.68
N ALA A 54 -5.29 2.07 -5.90
CA ALA A 54 -4.89 2.47 -4.55
C ALA A 54 -4.11 3.79 -4.53
N GLU A 55 -3.32 4.09 -5.57
CA GLU A 55 -2.62 5.37 -5.75
C GLU A 55 -3.58 6.57 -5.64
N LYS A 56 -4.76 6.46 -6.25
CA LYS A 56 -5.78 7.52 -6.21
C LYS A 56 -6.37 7.74 -4.82
N TYR A 57 -6.20 6.80 -3.92
CA TYR A 57 -6.67 6.88 -2.55
C TYR A 57 -5.66 7.56 -1.60
N LEU A 58 -4.39 7.66 -1.98
CA LEU A 58 -3.33 8.25 -1.15
C LEU A 58 -3.62 9.69 -0.68
N PRO A 59 -4.19 10.60 -1.51
CA PRO A 59 -4.57 11.93 -1.02
C PRO A 59 -5.57 11.89 0.14
N VAL A 60 -6.52 10.96 0.12
CA VAL A 60 -7.50 10.78 1.19
C VAL A 60 -6.81 10.37 2.48
N LEU A 61 -5.86 9.44 2.42
CA LEU A 61 -5.07 9.03 3.58
C LEU A 61 -4.27 10.21 4.15
N LYS A 62 -3.70 11.03 3.28
CA LYS A 62 -2.98 12.25 3.69
C LYS A 62 -3.89 13.23 4.40
N ASP A 63 -5.08 13.49 3.86
CA ASP A 63 -6.08 14.39 4.46
C ASP A 63 -6.58 13.88 5.83
N MET A 64 -6.60 12.55 6.02
CA MET A 64 -6.88 11.91 7.31
C MET A 64 -5.76 12.06 8.34
N GLY A 65 -4.60 12.60 7.95
CA GLY A 65 -3.45 12.79 8.83
C GLY A 65 -2.54 11.56 8.95
N VAL A 66 -2.60 10.63 7.99
CA VAL A 66 -1.67 9.49 7.92
C VAL A 66 -0.26 9.99 7.59
N ASP A 67 0.74 9.44 8.24
CA ASP A 67 2.16 9.70 7.99
C ASP A 67 2.84 8.52 7.32
N ILE A 68 2.42 7.31 7.64
CA ILE A 68 3.04 6.06 7.16
C ILE A 68 1.94 5.14 6.62
N VAL A 69 2.10 4.72 5.37
CA VAL A 69 1.31 3.64 4.78
C VAL A 69 2.09 2.33 4.95
N TRP A 70 1.49 1.39 5.67
CA TRP A 70 2.05 0.05 5.88
C TRP A 70 1.36 -0.92 4.94
N LEU A 71 2.06 -1.36 3.89
CA LEU A 71 1.55 -2.33 2.94
C LEU A 71 1.63 -3.74 3.51
N MET A 72 0.51 -4.46 3.51
CA MET A 72 0.55 -5.92 3.63
C MET A 72 1.42 -6.52 2.51
N PRO A 73 1.89 -7.79 2.63
CA PRO A 73 2.79 -8.35 1.62
C PRO A 73 2.24 -8.19 0.19
N VAL A 74 3.09 -7.71 -0.70
CA VAL A 74 2.73 -7.34 -2.08
C VAL A 74 3.29 -8.29 -3.14
N SER A 75 4.05 -9.29 -2.69
CA SER A 75 4.74 -10.27 -3.54
C SER A 75 3.79 -11.35 -4.09
N PRO A 76 4.18 -12.08 -5.15
CA PRO A 76 3.42 -13.19 -5.68
C PRO A 76 3.18 -14.29 -4.63
N ILE A 77 2.00 -14.90 -4.67
CA ILE A 77 1.53 -15.87 -3.68
C ILE A 77 1.68 -17.29 -4.22
N GLY A 78 2.23 -18.20 -3.39
CA GLY A 78 2.39 -19.60 -3.71
C GLY A 78 1.10 -20.32 -4.06
N VAL A 79 1.20 -21.41 -4.83
CA VAL A 79 0.07 -22.27 -5.23
C VAL A 79 0.11 -23.62 -4.55
N ASP A 80 1.30 -24.14 -4.18
CA ASP A 80 1.41 -25.43 -3.50
C ASP A 80 0.89 -25.34 -2.07
N GLY A 81 -0.10 -26.20 -1.74
CA GLY A 81 -0.74 -26.20 -0.43
C GLY A 81 -1.64 -25.01 -0.14
N ARG A 82 -1.93 -24.16 -1.14
CA ARG A 82 -2.72 -22.92 -1.02
C ARG A 82 -4.07 -23.16 -0.33
N LYS A 83 -4.38 -22.30 0.64
CA LYS A 83 -5.68 -22.28 1.30
C LYS A 83 -6.62 -21.29 0.58
N GLY A 84 -7.80 -21.76 0.18
CA GLY A 84 -8.77 -20.96 -0.58
C GLY A 84 -8.32 -20.67 -2.02
N THR A 85 -9.07 -19.85 -2.73
CA THR A 85 -8.83 -19.56 -4.16
C THR A 85 -7.69 -18.58 -4.39
N LEU A 86 -7.58 -17.56 -3.53
CA LEU A 86 -6.63 -16.46 -3.70
C LEU A 86 -5.32 -16.65 -2.93
N GLY A 87 -5.30 -17.55 -1.94
CA GLY A 87 -4.14 -17.80 -1.09
C GLY A 87 -3.84 -16.70 -0.08
N SER A 88 -2.85 -16.96 0.76
CA SER A 88 -2.36 -16.04 1.78
C SER A 88 -1.32 -15.08 1.22
N TYR A 89 -1.43 -13.79 1.52
CA TYR A 89 -0.40 -12.78 1.21
C TYR A 89 0.97 -13.14 1.81
N TYR A 90 0.95 -13.91 2.91
CA TYR A 90 2.15 -14.30 3.64
C TYR A 90 2.83 -15.56 3.06
N SER A 91 2.23 -16.25 2.08
CA SER A 91 2.83 -17.38 1.37
C SER A 91 3.54 -16.89 0.11
N ILE A 92 4.75 -16.36 0.27
CA ILE A 92 5.49 -15.61 -0.75
C ILE A 92 6.33 -16.53 -1.63
N ILE A 93 6.19 -16.41 -2.96
CA ILE A 93 7.03 -17.09 -3.95
C ILE A 93 8.37 -16.38 -4.16
N ASP A 94 8.30 -15.08 -4.48
CA ASP A 94 9.49 -14.27 -4.75
C ASP A 94 9.35 -12.88 -4.09
N TYR A 95 10.33 -12.53 -3.26
CA TYR A 95 10.37 -11.24 -2.55
C TYR A 95 10.78 -10.05 -3.43
N LYS A 96 11.20 -10.29 -4.66
CA LYS A 96 11.67 -9.25 -5.60
C LYS A 96 10.63 -8.86 -6.63
N GLU A 97 9.49 -9.54 -6.64
CA GLU A 97 8.43 -9.33 -7.62
C GLU A 97 7.16 -8.81 -6.96
N ILE A 98 6.36 -8.12 -7.76
CA ILE A 98 5.01 -7.68 -7.38
C ILE A 98 3.99 -8.74 -7.82
N ASN A 99 3.02 -9.03 -6.96
CA ASN A 99 1.90 -9.89 -7.30
C ASN A 99 1.17 -9.35 -8.53
N PRO A 100 1.10 -10.11 -9.64
CA PRO A 100 0.46 -9.65 -10.87
C PRO A 100 -1.03 -9.30 -10.70
N GLU A 101 -1.69 -9.79 -9.66
CA GLU A 101 -3.06 -9.35 -9.32
C GLU A 101 -3.11 -7.88 -8.90
N PHE A 102 -2.02 -7.32 -8.36
CA PHE A 102 -1.95 -5.93 -7.90
C PHE A 102 -1.43 -4.96 -8.96
N GLY A 103 -0.92 -5.48 -10.07
CA GLY A 103 -0.30 -4.72 -11.15
C GLY A 103 1.14 -5.10 -11.42
N THR A 104 1.92 -4.16 -11.89
CA THR A 104 3.32 -4.32 -12.26
C THR A 104 4.27 -3.63 -11.27
N MET A 105 5.57 -3.86 -11.39
CA MET A 105 6.59 -3.10 -10.64
C MET A 105 6.49 -1.60 -10.97
N GLU A 106 6.18 -1.24 -12.22
CA GLU A 106 5.99 0.15 -12.62
C GLU A 106 4.78 0.80 -11.91
N ASP A 107 3.68 0.06 -11.71
CA ASP A 107 2.52 0.55 -10.96
C ASP A 107 2.88 0.75 -9.48
N PHE A 108 3.67 -0.16 -8.90
CA PHE A 108 4.19 0.00 -7.54
C PHE A 108 5.11 1.23 -7.43
N ASP A 109 6.03 1.43 -8.38
CA ASP A 109 6.92 2.59 -8.39
C ASP A 109 6.14 3.91 -8.48
N LYS A 110 5.08 3.98 -9.29
CA LYS A 110 4.19 5.14 -9.36
C LYS A 110 3.46 5.39 -8.05
N PHE A 111 2.91 4.34 -7.45
CA PHE A 111 2.28 4.43 -6.13
C PHE A 111 3.25 4.98 -5.09
N LEU A 112 4.49 4.48 -5.08
CA LEU A 112 5.53 4.91 -4.16
C LEU A 112 5.92 6.38 -4.39
N ALA A 113 6.09 6.80 -5.65
CA ALA A 113 6.40 8.17 -6.01
C ALA A 113 5.28 9.12 -5.54
N THR A 114 4.02 8.80 -5.84
CA THR A 114 2.87 9.60 -5.42
C THR A 114 2.76 9.69 -3.88
N ALA A 115 3.00 8.58 -3.16
CA ALA A 115 3.03 8.60 -1.70
C ALA A 115 4.11 9.56 -1.17
N HIS A 116 5.31 9.49 -1.73
CA HIS A 116 6.43 10.36 -1.32
C HIS A 116 6.17 11.83 -1.65
N ASP A 117 5.58 12.14 -2.80
CA ASP A 117 5.20 13.51 -3.19
C ASP A 117 4.18 14.12 -2.23
N LEU A 118 3.29 13.29 -1.68
CA LEU A 118 2.34 13.67 -0.63
C LEU A 118 3.00 13.74 0.77
N GLY A 119 4.28 13.40 0.89
CA GLY A 119 5.00 13.35 2.18
C GLY A 119 4.60 12.16 3.06
N LEU A 120 3.98 11.12 2.49
CA LEU A 120 3.75 9.85 3.16
C LEU A 120 5.03 9.00 3.14
N LYS A 121 5.25 8.22 4.19
CA LYS A 121 6.24 7.14 4.19
C LYS A 121 5.55 5.84 3.82
N VAL A 122 6.28 4.93 3.18
CA VAL A 122 5.78 3.60 2.87
C VAL A 122 6.68 2.56 3.53
N ILE A 123 6.08 1.60 4.20
CA ILE A 123 6.75 0.40 4.68
C ILE A 123 6.01 -0.82 4.13
N ILE A 124 6.75 -1.91 3.94
CA ILE A 124 6.19 -3.18 3.45
C ILE A 124 6.34 -4.19 4.58
N ASP A 125 5.32 -5.02 4.76
CA ASP A 125 5.37 -6.11 5.71
C ASP A 125 6.45 -7.13 5.30
N TRP A 126 7.34 -7.47 6.23
CA TRP A 126 8.45 -8.36 6.00
C TRP A 126 8.18 -9.76 6.56
N VAL A 127 7.96 -10.73 5.66
CA VAL A 127 7.70 -12.12 6.04
C VAL A 127 9.03 -12.86 6.15
N ALA A 128 9.63 -12.83 7.36
CA ALA A 128 10.94 -13.40 7.58
C ALA A 128 10.92 -14.88 7.99
N ASN A 129 9.80 -15.39 8.53
CA ASN A 129 9.74 -16.73 9.14
C ASN A 129 9.70 -17.87 8.12
N HIS A 130 9.11 -17.66 6.95
CA HIS A 130 8.82 -18.69 5.97
C HIS A 130 8.67 -18.10 4.56
N THR A 131 8.69 -18.99 3.56
CA THR A 131 8.26 -18.70 2.18
C THR A 131 7.03 -19.54 1.84
N SER A 132 6.50 -19.42 0.61
CA SER A 132 5.61 -20.45 0.07
C SER A 132 6.39 -21.77 -0.12
N ARG A 133 5.69 -22.91 -0.23
CA ARG A 133 6.30 -24.21 -0.47
C ARG A 133 6.92 -24.33 -1.86
N ASP A 134 6.38 -23.57 -2.82
CA ASP A 134 6.85 -23.48 -4.21
C ASP A 134 7.63 -22.18 -4.46
N ALA A 135 8.28 -21.62 -3.42
CA ALA A 135 9.14 -20.46 -3.55
C ALA A 135 10.30 -20.68 -4.52
N ASP A 136 10.75 -19.61 -5.18
CA ASP A 136 11.84 -19.69 -6.13
C ASP A 136 13.15 -20.11 -5.46
N TRP A 137 13.40 -19.71 -4.23
CA TRP A 137 14.57 -20.17 -3.46
C TRP A 137 14.59 -21.70 -3.28
N TRP A 138 13.43 -22.32 -3.05
CA TRP A 138 13.31 -23.77 -2.99
C TRP A 138 13.58 -24.41 -4.34
N LYS A 139 13.00 -23.89 -5.42
CA LYS A 139 13.21 -24.37 -6.80
C LYS A 139 14.67 -24.21 -7.27
N GLU A 140 15.37 -23.17 -6.78
CA GLU A 140 16.79 -22.93 -7.02
C GLU A 140 17.72 -23.88 -6.23
N GLY A 141 17.16 -24.74 -5.38
CA GLY A 141 17.92 -25.74 -4.61
C GLY A 141 18.59 -25.19 -3.36
N LYS A 142 18.15 -24.04 -2.82
CA LYS A 142 18.66 -23.46 -1.57
C LYS A 142 18.11 -24.20 -0.35
N THR A 143 18.32 -25.50 -0.29
CA THR A 143 17.75 -26.39 0.75
C THR A 143 18.25 -26.09 2.16
N ASP A 144 19.48 -25.61 2.29
CA ASP A 144 20.10 -25.17 3.54
C ASP A 144 19.44 -23.92 4.17
N TRP A 145 18.63 -23.20 3.38
CA TRP A 145 17.85 -22.07 3.87
C TRP A 145 16.56 -22.48 4.56
N TYR A 146 16.23 -23.77 4.53
CA TYR A 146 14.98 -24.29 5.08
C TYR A 146 15.23 -25.27 6.24
N VAL A 147 14.29 -25.28 7.19
CA VAL A 147 14.27 -26.34 8.21
C VAL A 147 13.66 -27.58 7.57
N MET A 148 14.46 -28.65 7.47
CA MET A 148 14.08 -29.86 6.76
C MET A 148 13.54 -30.93 7.70
N ASP A 149 12.50 -31.63 7.26
CA ASP A 149 12.03 -32.85 7.88
C ASP A 149 12.95 -34.02 7.44
N GLU A 150 13.60 -34.67 8.39
CA GLU A 150 14.56 -35.75 8.13
C GLU A 150 13.93 -37.00 7.50
N GLN A 151 12.64 -37.23 7.69
CA GLN A 151 11.95 -38.41 7.17
C GLN A 151 11.47 -38.23 5.74
N THR A 152 11.00 -37.01 5.41
CA THR A 152 10.44 -36.71 4.08
C THR A 152 11.41 -36.02 3.15
N GLY A 153 12.49 -35.39 3.68
CA GLY A 153 13.40 -34.56 2.92
C GLY A 153 12.77 -33.29 2.36
N LEU A 154 11.65 -32.85 2.91
CA LEU A 154 10.95 -31.62 2.53
C LEU A 154 11.05 -30.58 3.64
N PRO A 155 10.89 -29.26 3.32
CA PRO A 155 10.78 -28.24 4.34
C PRO A 155 9.60 -28.49 5.26
N ILE A 156 9.79 -28.25 6.55
CA ILE A 156 8.69 -28.36 7.51
C ILE A 156 7.70 -27.21 7.33
N VAL A 157 6.44 -27.47 7.66
CA VAL A 157 5.41 -26.46 7.84
C VAL A 157 5.34 -26.10 9.32
N GLU A 158 4.80 -24.90 9.64
CA GLU A 158 4.45 -24.54 11.01
C GLU A 158 2.95 -24.64 11.24
N TYR A 159 2.58 -25.16 12.37
CA TYR A 159 1.17 -25.34 12.75
C TYR A 159 0.38 -26.07 11.64
N ASP A 160 -0.75 -25.51 11.26
CA ASP A 160 -1.63 -25.95 10.16
C ASP A 160 -1.43 -25.15 8.86
N TRP A 161 -0.30 -24.41 8.72
CA TRP A 161 -0.01 -23.56 7.57
C TRP A 161 0.56 -24.38 6.40
N THR A 162 -0.33 -25.11 5.74
CA THR A 162 0.03 -26.10 4.70
C THR A 162 0.67 -25.48 3.45
N ASP A 163 0.60 -24.17 3.28
CA ASP A 163 1.05 -23.40 2.13
C ASP A 163 2.44 -22.76 2.32
N ILE A 164 3.11 -23.04 3.46
CA ILE A 164 4.43 -22.44 3.76
C ILE A 164 5.53 -23.46 3.93
N ALA A 165 6.77 -23.00 3.79
CA ALA A 165 8.01 -23.70 4.08
C ALA A 165 8.86 -22.87 5.04
N LYS A 166 9.18 -23.43 6.21
CA LYS A 166 9.90 -22.73 7.28
C LYS A 166 11.34 -22.45 6.90
N LEU A 167 11.78 -21.19 7.09
CA LEU A 167 13.17 -20.79 6.92
C LEU A 167 14.02 -21.17 8.14
N ASN A 168 15.31 -21.41 7.87
CA ASN A 168 16.35 -21.74 8.85
C ASN A 168 17.22 -20.50 9.11
N TYR A 169 17.36 -20.09 10.36
CA TYR A 169 18.19 -18.96 10.79
C TYR A 169 19.30 -19.40 11.73
#